data_37d60ca539581e65c417ea3394ac68e8
#
_entry.id   37d60ca539581e65c417ea3394ac68e8
#
_cell.length_a   1.000
_cell.length_b   1.000
_cell.length_c   1.000
_cell.angle_alpha   90.00
_cell.angle_beta   90.00
_cell.angle_gamma   90.00
#
_symmetry.space_group_name_H-M   'P 1'
#
loop_
_entity.id
_entity.type
_entity.pdbx_description
1 polymer ?
#
loop_
_entity_poly.entity_id
_entity_poly.type
_entity_poly.pdbx_seq_one_letter_code
_entity_poly.pdbx_strand_id
1 'polypeptide(L)'
;IAKAVKWLEESAAQENPFADYAIGRLYREGTLVAEDMEKAVFHLKRAANARNSYAQYQLGKIYLEEDTKNIPAAIQYLTLAAKQKNQFAAYRLGKLYLAGEELPKNTELALHYLKMAADTENQYAQYALGKVYLIGKDVQQDKELAYDYFLKSAEQGNIYAAYFLEHWNDMPHPDLFLMATRLM
;
A
#
# COMPACT_ATOMS: atom_id res chain seq x y z
N ILE A 1 6.45 19.49 22.83
CA ILE A 1 5.38 19.11 21.88
C ILE A 1 4.81 20.37 21.23
N ALA A 2 4.22 21.33 21.96
CA ALA A 2 3.62 22.56 21.42
C ALA A 2 4.59 23.38 20.54
N LYS A 3 5.87 23.49 20.92
CA LYS A 3 6.89 24.18 20.12
C LYS A 3 7.17 23.49 18.78
N ALA A 4 7.20 22.16 18.74
CA ALA A 4 7.45 21.41 17.51
C ALA A 4 6.30 21.58 16.51
N VAL A 5 5.05 21.52 16.99
CA VAL A 5 3.86 21.76 16.14
C VAL A 5 3.90 23.18 15.57
N LYS A 6 4.19 24.19 16.42
CA LYS A 6 4.31 25.58 15.96
C LYS A 6 5.37 25.75 14.88
N TRP A 7 6.54 25.14 15.04
CA TRP A 7 7.59 25.22 14.01
C TRP A 7 7.20 24.54 12.69
N LEU A 8 6.47 23.44 12.77
CA LEU A 8 5.92 22.80 11.57
C LEU A 8 4.89 23.72 10.89
N GLU A 9 4.00 24.36 11.67
CA GLU A 9 3.03 25.33 11.13
C GLU A 9 3.72 26.52 10.47
N GLU A 10 4.75 27.09 11.10
CA GLU A 10 5.56 28.16 10.52
C GLU A 10 6.27 27.71 9.24
N SER A 11 6.78 26.49 9.19
CA SER A 11 7.42 25.92 8.00
C SER A 11 6.39 25.64 6.89
N ALA A 12 5.22 25.14 7.24
CA ALA A 12 4.13 24.93 6.28
C ALA A 12 3.58 26.25 5.72
N ALA A 13 3.55 27.31 6.52
CA ALA A 13 3.20 28.66 6.07
C ALA A 13 4.18 29.18 5.00
N GLN A 14 5.42 28.68 4.98
CA GLN A 14 6.43 28.94 3.95
C GLN A 14 6.37 27.95 2.78
N GLU A 15 5.24 27.27 2.59
CA GLU A 15 4.97 26.32 1.50
C GLU A 15 5.91 25.10 1.49
N ASN A 16 6.45 24.71 2.65
CA ASN A 16 7.26 23.50 2.77
C ASN A 16 6.38 22.24 2.72
N PRO A 17 6.45 21.41 1.65
CA PRO A 17 5.58 20.27 1.51
C PRO A 17 5.86 19.14 2.52
N PHE A 18 7.05 19.08 3.09
CA PHE A 18 7.36 18.11 4.14
C PHE A 18 6.72 18.51 5.47
N ALA A 19 6.67 19.82 5.77
CA ALA A 19 5.97 20.33 6.94
C ALA A 19 4.46 20.14 6.80
N ASP A 20 3.88 20.44 5.63
CA ASP A 20 2.48 20.15 5.34
C ASP A 20 2.15 18.66 5.49
N TYR A 21 2.99 17.77 4.96
CA TYR A 21 2.81 16.33 5.15
C TYR A 21 2.85 15.93 6.64
N ALA A 22 3.82 16.44 7.40
CA ALA A 22 3.96 16.12 8.82
C ALA A 22 2.76 16.61 9.62
N ILE A 23 2.29 17.84 9.40
CA ILE A 23 1.10 18.40 10.06
C ILE A 23 -0.14 17.62 9.69
N GLY A 24 -0.34 17.32 8.40
CA GLY A 24 -1.48 16.52 7.93
C GLY A 24 -1.55 15.17 8.63
N ARG A 25 -0.40 14.52 8.85
CA ARG A 25 -0.33 13.29 9.65
C ARG A 25 -0.69 13.51 11.11
N LEU A 26 -0.16 14.56 11.73
CA LEU A 26 -0.42 14.84 13.15
C LEU A 26 -1.92 15.05 13.42
N TYR A 27 -2.62 15.80 12.56
CA TYR A 27 -4.06 16.00 12.67
C TYR A 27 -4.85 14.72 12.41
N ARG A 28 -4.37 13.84 11.52
CA ARG A 28 -5.02 12.55 11.27
C ARG A 28 -4.85 11.56 12.42
N GLU A 29 -3.64 11.52 13.02
CA GLU A 29 -3.30 10.57 14.06
C GLU A 29 -3.84 10.98 15.45
N GLY A 30 -4.11 12.25 15.67
CA GLY A 30 -4.62 12.77 16.94
C GLY A 30 -3.66 12.58 18.14
N THR A 31 -2.37 12.30 17.89
CA THR A 31 -1.44 11.90 18.96
C THR A 31 -0.83 13.07 19.72
N LEU A 32 -0.53 14.16 19.04
CA LEU A 32 0.09 15.37 19.62
C LEU A 32 -0.82 16.59 19.59
N VAL A 33 -1.82 16.56 18.74
CA VAL A 33 -2.90 17.55 18.59
C VAL A 33 -4.22 16.78 18.55
N ALA A 34 -5.34 17.47 18.83
CA ALA A 34 -6.64 16.84 18.65
C ALA A 34 -6.83 16.40 17.19
N GLU A 35 -7.42 15.22 16.99
CA GLU A 35 -7.75 14.72 15.66
C GLU A 35 -8.65 15.71 14.92
N ASP A 36 -8.28 16.03 13.68
CA ASP A 36 -9.02 16.95 12.82
C ASP A 36 -8.83 16.50 11.36
N MET A 37 -9.78 15.74 10.85
CA MET A 37 -9.70 15.18 9.51
C MET A 37 -9.75 16.27 8.42
N GLU A 38 -10.44 17.38 8.65
CA GLU A 38 -10.51 18.47 7.68
C GLU A 38 -9.13 19.15 7.52
N LYS A 39 -8.47 19.46 8.66
CA LYS A 39 -7.11 19.99 8.64
C LYS A 39 -6.12 18.97 8.09
N ALA A 40 -6.26 17.71 8.44
CA ALA A 40 -5.41 16.64 7.90
C ALA A 40 -5.47 16.62 6.37
N VAL A 41 -6.66 16.58 5.80
CA VAL A 41 -6.86 16.57 4.34
C VAL A 41 -6.38 17.87 3.70
N PHE A 42 -6.61 19.01 4.32
CA PHE A 42 -6.13 20.31 3.82
C PHE A 42 -4.59 20.32 3.66
N HIS A 43 -3.85 19.98 4.71
CA HIS A 43 -2.39 19.97 4.66
C HIS A 43 -1.85 18.85 3.74
N LEU A 44 -2.44 17.66 3.77
CA LEU A 44 -2.05 16.59 2.85
C LEU A 44 -2.27 16.95 1.38
N LYS A 45 -3.35 17.70 1.05
CA LYS A 45 -3.57 18.19 -0.32
C LYS A 45 -2.51 19.20 -0.75
N ARG A 46 -2.10 20.12 0.13
CA ARG A 46 -1.01 21.07 -0.16
C ARG A 46 0.29 20.32 -0.46
N ALA A 47 0.67 19.36 0.40
CA ALA A 47 1.85 18.54 0.18
C ALA A 47 1.75 17.68 -1.11
N ALA A 48 0.58 17.09 -1.37
CA ALA A 48 0.34 16.27 -2.56
C ALA A 48 0.44 17.08 -3.87
N ASN A 49 -0.06 18.33 -3.87
CA ASN A 49 0.05 19.26 -4.98
C ASN A 49 1.52 19.65 -5.24
N ALA A 50 2.33 19.72 -4.21
CA ALA A 50 3.79 19.89 -4.29
C ALA A 50 4.52 18.56 -4.59
N ARG A 51 3.81 17.55 -5.09
CA ARG A 51 4.33 16.24 -5.52
C ARG A 51 4.95 15.40 -4.39
N ASN A 52 4.57 15.61 -3.14
CA ASN A 52 4.97 14.72 -2.06
C ASN A 52 4.23 13.36 -2.21
N SER A 53 4.96 12.29 -2.57
CA SER A 53 4.37 10.99 -2.85
C SER A 53 3.77 10.31 -1.61
N TYR A 54 4.29 10.62 -0.42
CA TYR A 54 3.72 10.10 0.83
C TYR A 54 2.39 10.77 1.17
N ALA A 55 2.25 12.08 0.91
CA ALA A 55 0.99 12.79 1.06
C ALA A 55 -0.07 12.28 0.07
N GLN A 56 0.33 12.05 -1.18
CA GLN A 56 -0.54 11.43 -2.18
C GLN A 56 -1.00 10.04 -1.74
N TYR A 57 -0.09 9.20 -1.23
CA TYR A 57 -0.45 7.89 -0.69
C TYR A 57 -1.43 8.00 0.49
N GLN A 58 -1.21 8.93 1.43
CA GLN A 58 -2.10 9.14 2.57
C GLN A 58 -3.50 9.59 2.13
N LEU A 59 -3.60 10.52 1.16
CA LEU A 59 -4.89 10.92 0.59
C LEU A 59 -5.59 9.74 -0.09
N GLY A 60 -4.84 8.93 -0.84
CA GLY A 60 -5.39 7.72 -1.45
C GLY A 60 -5.97 6.75 -0.41
N LYS A 61 -5.32 6.60 0.76
CA LYS A 61 -5.85 5.80 1.87
C LYS A 61 -7.11 6.42 2.48
N ILE A 62 -7.09 7.72 2.76
CA ILE A 62 -8.23 8.43 3.34
C ILE A 62 -9.46 8.26 2.43
N TYR A 63 -9.33 8.43 1.12
CA TYR A 63 -10.43 8.27 0.18
C TYR A 63 -10.89 6.82 -0.06
N LEU A 64 -10.26 5.84 0.57
CA LEU A 64 -10.74 4.45 0.64
C LEU A 64 -11.47 4.14 1.95
N GLU A 65 -11.42 5.02 2.95
CA GLU A 65 -12.10 4.85 4.23
C GLU A 65 -13.61 5.14 4.05
N GLU A 66 -14.47 4.44 4.81
CA GLU A 66 -15.92 4.45 4.61
C GLU A 66 -16.52 5.86 4.73
N ASP A 67 -16.08 6.62 5.75
CA ASP A 67 -16.59 7.97 6.03
C ASP A 67 -16.20 9.02 4.97
N THR A 68 -15.13 8.77 4.23
CA THR A 68 -14.56 9.71 3.24
C THR A 68 -14.52 9.13 1.83
N LYS A 69 -15.23 8.03 1.61
CA LYS A 69 -15.13 7.18 0.43
C LYS A 69 -15.29 7.92 -0.88
N ASN A 70 -14.22 7.93 -1.67
CA ASN A 70 -14.17 8.49 -3.01
C ASN A 70 -13.18 7.71 -3.85
N ILE A 71 -13.64 6.60 -4.45
CA ILE A 71 -12.78 5.68 -5.18
C ILE A 71 -12.03 6.34 -6.35
N PRO A 72 -12.66 7.19 -7.19
CA PRO A 72 -11.93 7.91 -8.24
C PRO A 72 -10.77 8.75 -7.71
N ALA A 73 -10.98 9.51 -6.63
CA ALA A 73 -9.93 10.32 -6.00
C ALA A 73 -8.83 9.42 -5.38
N ALA A 74 -9.21 8.32 -4.73
CA ALA A 74 -8.27 7.36 -4.19
C ALA A 74 -7.33 6.82 -5.27
N ILE A 75 -7.88 6.34 -6.39
CA ILE A 75 -7.11 5.82 -7.51
C ILE A 75 -6.21 6.91 -8.12
N GLN A 76 -6.71 8.13 -8.26
CA GLN A 76 -5.93 9.25 -8.77
C GLN A 76 -4.68 9.51 -7.91
N TYR A 77 -4.86 9.67 -6.60
CA TYR A 77 -3.76 9.96 -5.69
C TYR A 77 -2.78 8.78 -5.54
N LEU A 78 -3.29 7.55 -5.45
CA LEU A 78 -2.44 6.36 -5.41
C LEU A 78 -1.62 6.21 -6.70
N THR A 79 -2.22 6.49 -7.87
CA THR A 79 -1.52 6.45 -9.15
C THR A 79 -0.42 7.51 -9.24
N LEU A 80 -0.68 8.74 -8.77
CA LEU A 80 0.34 9.79 -8.71
C LEU A 80 1.52 9.38 -7.81
N ALA A 81 1.25 8.79 -6.66
CA ALA A 81 2.28 8.29 -5.75
C ALA A 81 3.06 7.11 -6.36
N ALA A 82 2.38 6.13 -6.97
CA ALA A 82 3.00 4.98 -7.60
C ALA A 82 3.94 5.38 -8.75
N LYS A 83 3.55 6.36 -9.58
CA LYS A 83 4.41 6.94 -10.64
C LYS A 83 5.71 7.55 -10.07
N GLN A 84 5.72 7.94 -8.81
CA GLN A 84 6.91 8.40 -8.09
C GLN A 84 7.62 7.27 -7.33
N LYS A 85 7.37 6.02 -7.70
CA LYS A 85 7.94 4.81 -7.09
C LYS A 85 7.58 4.63 -5.61
N ASN A 86 6.45 5.18 -5.16
CA ASN A 86 5.95 4.89 -3.83
C ASN A 86 5.42 3.46 -3.79
N GLN A 87 6.19 2.57 -3.17
CA GLN A 87 5.90 1.13 -3.10
C GLN A 87 4.56 0.81 -2.41
N PHE A 88 4.19 1.60 -1.40
CA PHE A 88 2.95 1.39 -0.67
C PHE A 88 1.72 1.72 -1.52
N ALA A 89 1.80 2.78 -2.32
CA ALA A 89 0.75 3.15 -3.25
C ALA A 89 0.60 2.13 -4.38
N ALA A 90 1.71 1.68 -4.95
CA ALA A 90 1.72 0.63 -5.97
C ALA A 90 1.14 -0.69 -5.43
N TYR A 91 1.58 -1.13 -4.25
CA TYR A 91 1.01 -2.32 -3.59
C TYR A 91 -0.50 -2.18 -3.37
N ARG A 92 -0.97 -1.02 -2.88
CA ARG A 92 -2.40 -0.77 -2.63
C ARG A 92 -3.22 -0.84 -3.91
N LEU A 93 -2.76 -0.23 -5.01
CA LEU A 93 -3.40 -0.32 -6.32
C LEU A 93 -3.46 -1.77 -6.81
N GLY A 94 -2.35 -2.48 -6.72
CA GLY A 94 -2.30 -3.89 -7.10
C GLY A 94 -3.34 -4.74 -6.37
N LYS A 95 -3.48 -4.52 -5.05
CA LYS A 95 -4.52 -5.20 -4.24
C LYS A 95 -5.94 -4.82 -4.66
N LEU A 96 -6.21 -3.55 -4.90
CA LEU A 96 -7.53 -3.07 -5.31
C LEU A 96 -7.97 -3.71 -6.64
N TYR A 97 -7.10 -3.71 -7.64
CA TYR A 97 -7.38 -4.34 -8.92
C TYR A 97 -7.48 -5.86 -8.86
N LEU A 98 -6.76 -6.50 -7.94
CA LEU A 98 -6.81 -7.96 -7.76
C LEU A 98 -8.10 -8.39 -7.05
N ALA A 99 -8.53 -7.65 -6.03
CA ALA A 99 -9.74 -7.94 -5.26
C ALA A 99 -11.01 -7.77 -6.10
N GLY A 100 -11.13 -6.67 -6.83
CA GLY A 100 -12.30 -6.39 -7.67
C GLY A 100 -13.55 -6.00 -6.87
N GLU A 101 -13.39 -5.56 -5.62
CA GLU A 101 -14.50 -5.19 -4.73
C GLU A 101 -14.93 -3.74 -4.91
N GLU A 102 -13.95 -2.82 -4.92
CA GLU A 102 -14.19 -1.37 -5.02
C GLU A 102 -14.20 -0.87 -6.47
N LEU A 103 -13.62 -1.62 -7.38
CA LEU A 103 -13.54 -1.37 -8.81
C LEU A 103 -13.49 -2.70 -9.57
N PRO A 104 -13.83 -2.71 -10.87
CA PRO A 104 -13.78 -3.92 -11.66
C PRO A 104 -12.40 -4.59 -11.57
N LYS A 105 -12.39 -5.90 -11.32
CA LYS A 105 -11.17 -6.69 -11.28
C LYS A 105 -10.38 -6.54 -12.59
N ASN A 106 -9.09 -6.28 -12.47
CA ASN A 106 -8.18 -6.22 -13.60
C ASN A 106 -6.84 -6.84 -13.22
N THR A 107 -6.66 -8.09 -13.59
CA THR A 107 -5.45 -8.88 -13.26
C THR A 107 -4.19 -8.29 -13.89
N GLU A 108 -4.27 -7.75 -15.09
CA GLU A 108 -3.12 -7.15 -15.77
C GLU A 108 -2.62 -5.90 -15.00
N LEU A 109 -3.52 -4.98 -14.67
CA LEU A 109 -3.17 -3.81 -13.84
C LEU A 109 -2.72 -4.22 -12.44
N ALA A 110 -3.35 -5.23 -11.84
CA ALA A 110 -2.94 -5.75 -10.55
C ALA A 110 -1.49 -6.23 -10.57
N LEU A 111 -1.13 -7.07 -11.54
CA LEU A 111 0.24 -7.55 -11.72
C LEU A 111 1.22 -6.43 -12.01
N HIS A 112 0.85 -5.47 -12.86
CA HIS A 112 1.68 -4.30 -13.15
C HIS A 112 2.07 -3.55 -11.87
N TYR A 113 1.08 -3.20 -11.05
CA TYR A 113 1.33 -2.45 -9.82
C TYR A 113 2.00 -3.29 -8.73
N LEU A 114 1.67 -4.58 -8.60
CA LEU A 114 2.34 -5.48 -7.65
C LEU A 114 3.81 -5.67 -8.02
N LYS A 115 4.15 -5.85 -9.31
CA LYS A 115 5.54 -5.93 -9.78
C LYS A 115 6.28 -4.63 -9.51
N MET A 116 5.68 -3.47 -9.82
CA MET A 116 6.26 -2.17 -9.51
C MET A 116 6.60 -2.02 -8.02
N ALA A 117 5.73 -2.50 -7.12
CA ALA A 117 6.00 -2.48 -5.69
C ALA A 117 7.08 -3.50 -5.29
N ALA A 118 7.07 -4.70 -5.86
CA ALA A 118 8.05 -5.76 -5.59
C ALA A 118 9.45 -5.36 -6.04
N ASP A 119 9.58 -4.66 -7.16
CA ASP A 119 10.85 -4.13 -7.69
C ASP A 119 11.46 -3.05 -6.78
N THR A 120 10.65 -2.44 -5.93
CA THR A 120 11.08 -1.51 -4.87
C THR A 120 11.13 -2.18 -3.49
N GLU A 121 11.32 -3.49 -3.47
CA GLU A 121 11.51 -4.32 -2.27
C GLU A 121 10.32 -4.32 -1.29
N ASN A 122 9.10 -4.14 -1.78
CA ASN A 122 7.93 -4.28 -0.93
C ASN A 122 7.63 -5.77 -0.65
N GLN A 123 7.94 -6.23 0.56
CA GLN A 123 7.75 -7.63 0.97
C GLN A 123 6.29 -8.11 0.81
N TYR A 124 5.31 -7.23 1.02
CA TYR A 124 3.90 -7.60 0.90
C TYR A 124 3.47 -7.76 -0.56
N ALA A 125 4.06 -6.99 -1.48
CA ALA A 125 3.83 -7.15 -2.91
C ALA A 125 4.48 -8.44 -3.44
N GLN A 126 5.70 -8.74 -2.99
CA GLN A 126 6.38 -10.00 -3.31
C GLN A 126 5.56 -11.20 -2.81
N TYR A 127 5.10 -11.17 -1.55
CA TYR A 127 4.20 -12.20 -1.02
C TYR A 127 2.91 -12.34 -1.83
N ALA A 128 2.28 -11.23 -2.21
CA ALA A 128 1.07 -11.25 -3.02
C ALA A 128 1.29 -11.85 -4.41
N LEU A 129 2.41 -11.52 -5.07
CA LEU A 129 2.81 -12.13 -6.34
C LEU A 129 3.07 -13.62 -6.21
N GLY A 130 3.79 -14.04 -5.16
CA GLY A 130 3.99 -15.46 -4.86
C GLY A 130 2.67 -16.21 -4.78
N LYS A 131 1.67 -15.66 -4.07
CA LYS A 131 0.33 -16.25 -4.01
C LYS A 131 -0.38 -16.30 -5.36
N VAL A 132 -0.32 -15.23 -6.14
CA VAL A 132 -0.98 -15.16 -7.46
C VAL A 132 -0.43 -16.23 -8.39
N TYR A 133 0.90 -16.40 -8.46
CA TYR A 133 1.52 -17.42 -9.31
C TYR A 133 1.39 -18.83 -8.77
N LEU A 134 1.35 -19.02 -7.45
CA LEU A 134 1.13 -20.32 -6.84
C LEU A 134 -0.27 -20.86 -7.13
N ILE A 135 -1.31 -20.00 -7.03
CA ILE A 135 -2.71 -20.40 -7.27
C ILE A 135 -2.98 -20.61 -8.75
N GLY A 136 -2.49 -19.71 -9.60
CA GLY A 136 -2.69 -19.79 -11.05
C GLY A 136 -4.14 -19.57 -11.51
N LYS A 137 -5.02 -18.99 -10.65
CA LYS A 137 -6.44 -18.79 -10.98
C LYS A 137 -6.66 -17.73 -12.07
N ASP A 138 -5.94 -16.63 -11.96
CA ASP A 138 -6.09 -15.45 -12.84
C ASP A 138 -4.90 -15.29 -13.80
N VAL A 139 -3.88 -16.12 -13.64
CA VAL A 139 -2.67 -16.21 -14.45
C VAL A 139 -2.28 -17.67 -14.64
N GLN A 140 -1.39 -17.95 -15.58
CA GLN A 140 -0.78 -19.28 -15.65
C GLN A 140 -0.04 -19.58 -14.34
N GLN A 141 -0.29 -20.76 -13.75
CA GLN A 141 0.42 -21.20 -12.56
C GLN A 141 1.92 -21.32 -12.86
N ASP A 142 2.73 -20.79 -11.95
CA ASP A 142 4.19 -20.86 -12.02
C ASP A 142 4.74 -21.01 -10.58
N LYS A 143 5.03 -22.26 -10.22
CA LYS A 143 5.50 -22.61 -8.87
C LYS A 143 6.93 -22.13 -8.62
N GLU A 144 7.78 -22.12 -9.63
CA GLU A 144 9.18 -21.67 -9.50
C GLU A 144 9.20 -20.16 -9.24
N LEU A 145 8.47 -19.40 -10.03
CA LEU A 145 8.33 -17.95 -9.85
C LEU A 145 7.65 -17.60 -8.50
N ALA A 146 6.66 -18.40 -8.09
CA ALA A 146 6.02 -18.24 -6.78
C ALA A 146 7.01 -18.44 -5.64
N TYR A 147 7.85 -19.48 -5.72
CA TYR A 147 8.90 -19.74 -4.73
C TYR A 147 9.89 -18.59 -4.63
N ASP A 148 10.36 -18.06 -5.76
CA ASP A 148 11.29 -16.92 -5.81
C ASP A 148 10.70 -15.67 -5.15
N TYR A 149 9.43 -15.39 -5.39
CA TYR A 149 8.75 -14.26 -4.74
C TYR A 149 8.57 -14.47 -3.23
N PHE A 150 8.25 -15.68 -2.78
CA PHE A 150 8.18 -15.98 -1.35
C PHE A 150 9.55 -15.88 -0.69
N LEU A 151 10.62 -16.35 -1.36
CA LEU A 151 11.98 -16.26 -0.85
C LEU A 151 12.38 -14.79 -0.61
N LYS A 152 12.22 -13.93 -1.63
CA LYS A 152 12.48 -12.48 -1.51
C LYS A 152 11.68 -11.83 -0.40
N SER A 153 10.41 -12.22 -0.24
CA SER A 153 9.55 -11.68 0.81
C SER A 153 9.98 -12.14 2.21
N ALA A 154 10.36 -13.41 2.36
CA ALA A 154 10.82 -13.97 3.63
C ALA A 154 12.16 -13.39 4.08
N GLU A 155 13.10 -13.16 3.16
CA GLU A 155 14.38 -12.50 3.41
C GLU A 155 14.21 -11.10 4.01
N GLN A 156 13.09 -10.43 3.73
CA GLN A 156 12.73 -9.14 4.32
C GLN A 156 11.92 -9.27 5.63
N GLY A 157 11.77 -10.47 6.15
CA GLY A 157 11.10 -10.73 7.42
C GLY A 157 9.58 -10.98 7.32
N ASN A 158 9.05 -11.27 6.13
CA ASN A 158 7.64 -11.64 6.00
C ASN A 158 7.43 -13.06 6.52
N ILE A 159 6.83 -13.16 7.71
CA ILE A 159 6.59 -14.44 8.40
C ILE A 159 5.65 -15.38 7.63
N TYR A 160 4.70 -14.83 6.86
CA TYR A 160 3.79 -15.65 6.05
C TYR A 160 4.51 -16.27 4.85
N ALA A 161 5.42 -15.53 4.23
CA ALA A 161 6.25 -16.05 3.15
C ALA A 161 7.21 -17.13 3.67
N ALA A 162 7.84 -16.92 4.82
CA ALA A 162 8.70 -17.91 5.47
C ALA A 162 7.93 -19.20 5.76
N TYR A 163 6.71 -19.09 6.29
CA TYR A 163 5.86 -20.24 6.56
C TYR A 163 5.51 -21.03 5.27
N PHE A 164 5.24 -20.35 4.15
CA PHE A 164 5.03 -21.02 2.86
C PHE A 164 6.25 -21.79 2.38
N LEU A 165 7.45 -21.24 2.56
CA LEU A 165 8.69 -21.90 2.17
C LEU A 165 8.99 -23.13 3.05
N GLU A 166 8.78 -23.03 4.35
CA GLU A 166 8.97 -24.14 5.28
C GLU A 166 8.10 -25.35 4.93
N HIS A 167 6.86 -25.11 4.50
CA HIS A 167 5.90 -26.16 4.15
C HIS A 167 5.78 -26.40 2.64
N TRP A 168 6.74 -25.91 1.84
CA TRP A 168 6.65 -25.96 0.37
C TRP A 168 6.44 -27.35 -0.20
N ASN A 169 7.14 -28.34 0.34
CA ASN A 169 7.05 -29.72 -0.14
C ASN A 169 5.85 -30.51 0.41
N ASP A 170 5.24 -30.01 1.48
CA ASP A 170 4.13 -30.63 2.17
C ASP A 170 2.76 -30.15 1.67
N MET A 171 2.73 -29.24 0.69
CA MET A 171 1.51 -28.64 0.15
C MET A 171 0.92 -29.47 -0.99
N PRO A 172 0.04 -30.45 -0.72
CA PRO A 172 -0.60 -31.22 -1.79
C PRO A 172 -1.58 -30.39 -2.63
N HIS A 173 -2.21 -29.39 -1.99
CA HIS A 173 -3.19 -28.48 -2.63
C HIS A 173 -2.97 -27.05 -2.13
N PRO A 174 -2.34 -26.16 -2.94
CA PRO A 174 -2.10 -24.76 -2.58
C PRO A 174 -3.35 -23.99 -2.13
N ASP A 175 -4.52 -24.33 -2.71
CA ASP A 175 -5.79 -23.67 -2.40
C ASP A 175 -6.25 -23.91 -0.97
N LEU A 176 -6.12 -25.14 -0.45
CA LEU A 176 -6.51 -25.49 0.92
C LEU A 176 -5.59 -24.81 1.95
N PHE A 177 -4.29 -24.74 1.63
CA PHE A 177 -3.32 -24.09 2.48
C PHE A 177 -3.54 -22.57 2.57
N LEU A 178 -3.88 -21.94 1.45
CA LEU A 178 -4.26 -20.53 1.38
C LEU A 178 -5.57 -20.21 2.10
N MET A 179 -6.51 -21.14 2.13
CA MET A 179 -7.74 -20.99 2.94
C MET A 179 -7.43 -21.04 4.44
N ALA A 180 -6.52 -21.92 4.86
CA ALA A 180 -6.09 -22.00 6.27
C ALA A 180 -5.39 -20.74 6.75
N THR A 181 -4.58 -20.09 5.90
CA THR A 181 -3.88 -18.82 6.24
C THR A 181 -4.78 -17.58 6.18
N ARG A 182 -6.00 -17.67 5.68
CA ARG A 182 -7.00 -16.59 5.78
C ARG A 182 -7.60 -16.46 7.18
N LEU A 183 -7.42 -17.47 8.03
CA LEU A 183 -7.91 -17.51 9.41
C LEU A 183 -6.85 -17.07 10.43
N MET A 184 -5.65 -16.76 10.01
CA MET A 184 -4.59 -16.12 10.79
C MET A 184 -4.42 -14.66 10.33
#